data_317ac6aa8ce58138dccef6388af49197
#
_entry.id   317ac6aa8ce58138dccef6388af49197
#
_cell.length_a   1.000
_cell.length_b   1.000
_cell.length_c   1.000
_cell.angle_alpha   90.00
_cell.angle_beta   90.00
_cell.angle_gamma   90.00
#
_symmetry.space_group_name_H-M   'P 1'
#
loop_
_entity.id
_entity.type
_entity.pdbx_description
1 polymer ?
#
loop_
_entity_poly.entity_id
_entity_poly.type
_entity_poly.pdbx_seq_one_letter_code
_entity_poly.pdbx_strand_id
1 'polypeptide(L)'
;RSITVVAHGNVLGRPNGVTWDSTGKRWVVVSFDTFHSEVYALNPADSTRTILARGKGRFDGIEPLSGGRFLVSCWQDSSIHVFDNGTDRQIVRNVPTPADIGIDTKRGRLAIPVANTRVEFWDLAGA
;
A
#
# COMPACT_ATOMS: atom_id res chain seq x y z
N ARG A 1 22.48 -11.39 14.49
CA ARG A 1 21.59 -10.70 13.55
C ARG A 1 22.11 -10.85 12.13
N SER A 2 21.26 -11.17 11.17
CA SER A 2 21.64 -11.33 9.76
C SER A 2 20.70 -10.51 8.86
N ILE A 3 21.19 -10.19 7.67
CA ILE A 3 20.44 -9.49 6.64
C ILE A 3 20.46 -10.35 5.38
N THR A 4 19.30 -10.53 4.78
CA THR A 4 19.17 -11.21 3.48
C THR A 4 18.50 -10.28 2.50
N VAL A 5 19.11 -10.09 1.33
CA VAL A 5 18.49 -9.37 0.21
C VAL A 5 17.68 -10.38 -0.58
N VAL A 6 16.33 -10.19 -0.62
CA VAL A 6 15.43 -11.15 -1.27
C VAL A 6 15.09 -10.75 -2.71
N ALA A 7 15.27 -9.48 -3.06
CA ALA A 7 15.05 -8.98 -4.41
C ALA A 7 15.76 -7.64 -4.59
N HIS A 8 16.19 -7.34 -5.83
CA HIS A 8 16.77 -6.05 -6.17
C HIS A 8 16.56 -5.76 -7.65
N GLY A 9 16.71 -4.49 -8.04
CA GLY A 9 16.64 -4.06 -9.42
C GLY A 9 15.48 -3.14 -9.74
N ASN A 10 15.52 -2.54 -10.93
CA ASN A 10 14.56 -1.54 -11.36
C ASN A 10 13.15 -2.11 -11.55
N VAL A 11 13.03 -3.41 -11.75
CA VAL A 11 11.74 -4.08 -11.90
C VAL A 11 10.86 -3.93 -10.66
N LEU A 12 11.46 -3.67 -9.50
CA LEU A 12 10.70 -3.46 -8.26
C LEU A 12 9.96 -2.12 -8.24
N GLY A 13 10.25 -1.22 -9.17
CA GLY A 13 9.50 0.02 -9.33
C GLY A 13 9.68 1.00 -8.18
N ARG A 14 10.86 1.10 -7.60
CA ARG A 14 11.11 1.93 -6.42
C ARG A 14 10.22 1.46 -5.26
N PRO A 15 10.48 0.27 -4.72
CA PRO A 15 9.63 -0.32 -3.66
C PRO A 15 9.58 0.61 -2.46
N ASN A 16 8.38 0.76 -1.90
CA ASN A 16 8.15 1.62 -0.76
C ASN A 16 7.46 0.81 0.36
N GLY A 17 6.16 0.96 0.55
CA GLY A 17 5.46 0.23 1.60
C GLY A 17 5.45 -1.28 1.37
N VAL A 18 5.55 -2.03 2.45
CA VAL A 18 5.49 -3.49 2.42
C VAL A 18 4.66 -3.99 3.60
N THR A 19 3.85 -5.02 3.37
CA THR A 19 3.03 -5.61 4.42
C THR A 19 2.92 -7.12 4.25
N TRP A 20 2.58 -7.82 5.33
CA TRP A 20 2.25 -9.23 5.28
C TRP A 20 0.74 -9.39 5.07
N ASP A 21 0.37 -10.05 3.99
CA ASP A 21 -1.02 -10.44 3.70
C ASP A 21 -1.28 -11.83 4.27
N SER A 22 -1.95 -11.90 5.41
CA SER A 22 -2.25 -13.17 6.06
C SER A 22 -3.29 -14.00 5.31
N THR A 23 -4.17 -13.37 4.54
CA THR A 23 -5.16 -14.06 3.72
C THR A 23 -4.49 -14.81 2.57
N GLY A 24 -3.62 -14.13 1.83
CA GLY A 24 -2.87 -14.73 0.72
C GLY A 24 -1.57 -15.40 1.15
N LYS A 25 -1.17 -15.28 2.42
CA LYS A 25 0.08 -15.83 2.97
C LYS A 25 1.29 -15.40 2.15
N ARG A 26 1.44 -14.09 1.98
CA ARG A 26 2.44 -13.52 1.09
C ARG A 26 2.85 -12.12 1.53
N TRP A 27 4.05 -11.70 1.12
CA TRP A 27 4.47 -10.32 1.23
C TRP A 27 3.91 -9.52 0.06
N VAL A 28 3.38 -8.35 0.34
CA VAL A 28 2.83 -7.44 -0.67
C VAL A 28 3.55 -6.11 -0.57
N VAL A 29 3.95 -5.59 -1.71
CA VAL A 29 4.76 -4.37 -1.84
C VAL A 29 4.04 -3.41 -2.76
N VAL A 30 4.15 -2.11 -2.47
CA VAL A 30 3.73 -1.06 -3.39
C VAL A 30 4.95 -0.33 -3.94
N SER A 31 4.88 0.07 -5.22
CA SER A 31 5.93 0.83 -5.86
C SER A 31 5.66 2.34 -5.76
N PHE A 32 6.73 3.14 -5.80
CA PHE A 32 6.65 4.59 -5.79
C PHE A 32 7.06 5.16 -7.15
N ASP A 33 6.55 4.57 -8.23
CA ASP A 33 6.79 5.07 -9.57
C ASP A 33 6.03 6.37 -9.82
N THR A 34 6.57 7.21 -10.71
CA THR A 34 6.09 8.58 -10.88
C THR A 34 4.65 8.65 -11.42
N PHE A 35 4.31 7.81 -12.40
CA PHE A 35 3.02 7.91 -13.09
C PHE A 35 2.13 6.71 -12.89
N HIS A 36 2.70 5.53 -12.79
CA HIS A 36 1.97 4.27 -12.63
C HIS A 36 2.68 3.42 -11.59
N SER A 37 2.01 3.18 -10.49
CA SER A 37 2.50 2.31 -9.44
C SER A 37 1.78 0.98 -9.44
N GLU A 38 2.41 0.00 -8.80
CA GLU A 38 1.91 -1.37 -8.74
C GLU A 38 1.76 -1.80 -7.29
N VAL A 39 0.76 -2.65 -7.07
CA VAL A 39 0.66 -3.49 -5.86
C VAL A 39 1.02 -4.88 -6.30
N TYR A 40 2.07 -5.46 -5.73
CA TYR A 40 2.53 -6.78 -6.14
C TYR A 40 2.88 -7.68 -4.97
N ALA A 41 2.66 -8.99 -5.16
CA ALA A 41 3.16 -9.99 -4.25
C ALA A 41 4.61 -10.32 -4.61
N LEU A 42 5.45 -10.45 -3.59
CA LEU A 42 6.86 -10.79 -3.74
C LEU A 42 7.12 -12.13 -3.08
N ASN A 43 7.67 -13.08 -3.84
CA ASN A 43 8.11 -14.35 -3.30
C ASN A 43 9.59 -14.23 -2.92
N PRO A 44 9.94 -14.26 -1.63
CA PRO A 44 11.34 -14.11 -1.22
C PRO A 44 12.22 -15.32 -1.56
N ALA A 45 11.63 -16.47 -1.86
CA ALA A 45 12.40 -17.66 -2.18
C ALA A 45 13.06 -17.60 -3.56
N ASP A 46 12.41 -16.96 -4.54
CA ASP A 46 12.88 -16.90 -5.92
C ASP A 46 12.86 -15.50 -6.52
N SER A 47 12.50 -14.49 -5.72
CA SER A 47 12.40 -13.07 -6.12
C SER A 47 11.35 -12.78 -7.21
N THR A 48 10.41 -13.69 -7.44
CA THR A 48 9.36 -13.46 -8.41
C THR A 48 8.31 -12.48 -7.90
N ARG A 49 7.73 -11.72 -8.81
CA ARG A 49 6.65 -10.76 -8.53
C ARG A 49 5.37 -11.20 -9.22
N THR A 50 4.27 -11.07 -8.53
CA THR A 50 2.92 -11.25 -9.12
C THR A 50 2.18 -9.93 -8.97
N ILE A 51 1.78 -9.30 -10.07
CA ILE A 51 1.05 -8.04 -10.03
C ILE A 51 -0.37 -8.31 -9.57
N LEU A 52 -0.78 -7.64 -8.49
CA LEU A 52 -2.13 -7.75 -7.95
C LEU A 52 -3.02 -6.60 -8.43
N ALA A 53 -2.45 -5.42 -8.60
CA ALA A 53 -3.17 -4.25 -9.09
C ALA A 53 -2.19 -3.23 -9.65
N ARG A 54 -2.71 -2.36 -10.51
CA ARG A 54 -2.00 -1.18 -11.01
C ARG A 54 -2.87 0.04 -10.82
N GLY A 55 -2.24 1.18 -10.58
CA GLY A 55 -2.98 2.41 -10.35
C GLY A 55 -2.16 3.64 -10.72
N LYS A 56 -2.50 4.75 -10.10
CA LYS A 56 -1.77 5.99 -10.27
C LYS A 56 -0.38 5.89 -9.64
N GLY A 57 0.45 6.90 -9.85
CA GLY A 57 1.82 6.89 -9.38
C GLY A 57 1.99 7.24 -7.91
N ARG A 58 3.18 6.93 -7.39
CA ARG A 58 3.64 7.33 -6.06
C ARG A 58 2.82 6.73 -4.94
N PHE A 59 2.70 5.40 -4.95
CA PHE A 59 2.16 4.69 -3.80
C PHE A 59 3.17 4.69 -2.66
N ASP A 60 2.71 4.95 -1.44
CA ASP A 60 3.59 5.05 -0.28
C ASP A 60 3.33 3.92 0.72
N GLY A 61 2.25 3.97 1.46
CA GLY A 61 1.92 2.99 2.47
C GLY A 61 0.90 1.97 2.00
N ILE A 62 0.92 0.80 2.63
CA ILE A 62 -0.04 -0.27 2.36
C ILE A 62 -0.43 -0.95 3.66
N GLU A 63 -1.73 -1.20 3.83
CA GLU A 63 -2.27 -1.99 4.95
C GLU A 63 -3.26 -3.01 4.43
N PRO A 64 -3.21 -4.25 4.90
CA PRO A 64 -4.19 -5.25 4.50
C PRO A 64 -5.53 -5.03 5.21
N LEU A 65 -6.60 -5.29 4.47
CA LEU A 65 -7.97 -5.42 5.01
C LEU A 65 -8.41 -6.87 4.90
N SER A 66 -9.52 -7.18 5.56
CA SER A 66 -10.13 -8.51 5.44
C SER A 66 -10.50 -8.82 3.98
N GLY A 67 -10.46 -10.11 3.62
CA GLY A 67 -10.87 -10.57 2.30
C GLY A 67 -9.87 -10.33 1.18
N GLY A 68 -8.59 -10.14 1.50
CA GLY A 68 -7.56 -9.96 0.47
C GLY A 68 -7.56 -8.57 -0.16
N ARG A 69 -8.16 -7.58 0.50
CA ARG A 69 -8.17 -6.19 0.07
C ARG A 69 -7.01 -5.43 0.69
N PHE A 70 -6.66 -4.29 0.11
CA PHE A 70 -5.57 -3.45 0.59
C PHE A 70 -5.95 -1.99 0.58
N LEU A 71 -5.53 -1.26 1.64
CA LEU A 71 -5.51 0.19 1.67
C LEU A 71 -4.15 0.65 1.19
N VAL A 72 -4.12 1.64 0.30
CA VAL A 72 -2.87 2.17 -0.26
C VAL A 72 -2.94 3.69 -0.30
N SER A 73 -1.92 4.35 0.25
CA SER A 73 -1.79 5.80 0.12
C SER A 73 -1.14 6.16 -1.21
N CYS A 74 -1.66 7.20 -1.86
CA CYS A 74 -1.25 7.61 -3.20
C CYS A 74 -0.96 9.10 -3.24
N TRP A 75 0.29 9.47 -3.54
CA TRP A 75 0.70 10.86 -3.61
C TRP A 75 0.19 11.54 -4.87
N GLN A 76 0.13 10.84 -5.99
CA GLN A 76 -0.20 11.46 -7.27
C GLN A 76 -1.60 12.11 -7.26
N ASP A 77 -2.56 11.49 -6.58
CA ASP A 77 -3.93 12.02 -6.51
C ASP A 77 -4.34 12.43 -5.09
N SER A 78 -3.41 12.51 -4.15
CA SER A 78 -3.65 12.96 -2.77
C SER A 78 -4.78 12.19 -2.10
N SER A 79 -4.71 10.86 -2.13
CA SER A 79 -5.84 10.02 -1.69
C SER A 79 -5.39 8.71 -1.04
N ILE A 80 -6.36 8.03 -0.44
CA ILE A 80 -6.25 6.64 -0.02
C ILE A 80 -7.18 5.81 -0.90
N HIS A 81 -6.66 4.72 -1.43
CA HIS A 81 -7.38 3.77 -2.27
C HIS A 81 -7.64 2.46 -1.54
N VAL A 82 -8.75 1.81 -1.88
CA VAL A 82 -8.99 0.39 -1.59
C VAL A 82 -8.83 -0.37 -2.89
N PHE A 83 -7.94 -1.35 -2.89
CA PHE A 83 -7.83 -2.33 -3.97
C PHE A 83 -8.54 -3.61 -3.54
N ASP A 84 -9.49 -4.05 -4.34
CA ASP A 84 -10.35 -5.20 -4.07
C ASP A 84 -10.52 -6.00 -5.35
N ASN A 85 -9.81 -7.13 -5.47
CA ASN A 85 -9.89 -8.02 -6.64
C ASN A 85 -9.75 -7.28 -7.98
N GLY A 86 -8.76 -6.40 -8.07
CA GLY A 86 -8.50 -5.62 -9.28
C GLY A 86 -9.36 -4.37 -9.45
N THR A 87 -10.32 -4.13 -8.56
CA THR A 87 -11.04 -2.86 -8.52
C THR A 87 -10.29 -1.86 -7.65
N ASP A 88 -10.38 -0.59 -8.02
CA ASP A 88 -9.70 0.52 -7.36
C ASP A 88 -10.73 1.58 -7.02
N ARG A 89 -10.81 1.95 -5.73
CA ARG A 89 -11.77 2.94 -5.26
C ARG A 89 -11.11 3.89 -4.27
N GLN A 90 -11.20 5.17 -4.52
CA GLN A 90 -10.77 6.19 -3.56
C GLN A 90 -11.76 6.25 -2.39
N ILE A 91 -11.27 6.14 -1.16
CA ILE A 91 -12.11 6.24 0.05
C ILE A 91 -11.83 7.51 0.85
N VAL A 92 -10.65 8.10 0.68
CA VAL A 92 -10.26 9.39 1.28
C VAL A 92 -9.65 10.24 0.20
N ARG A 93 -10.04 11.49 0.12
CA ARG A 93 -9.56 12.47 -0.87
C ARG A 93 -9.02 13.71 -0.19
N ASN A 94 -8.26 14.49 -0.94
CA ASN A 94 -7.72 15.78 -0.49
C ASN A 94 -6.78 15.64 0.72
N VAL A 95 -6.00 14.58 0.74
CA VAL A 95 -4.93 14.37 1.72
C VAL A 95 -3.60 14.44 0.98
N PRO A 96 -2.94 15.62 0.94
CA PRO A 96 -1.70 15.77 0.17
C PRO A 96 -0.57 14.96 0.79
N THR A 97 0.23 14.34 -0.06
CA THR A 97 1.38 13.54 0.35
C THR A 97 1.08 12.59 1.51
N PRO A 98 0.06 11.71 1.37
CA PRO A 98 -0.24 10.74 2.42
C PRO A 98 0.88 9.70 2.46
N ALA A 99 1.55 9.60 3.60
CA ALA A 99 2.73 8.75 3.75
C ALA A 99 2.34 7.33 4.19
N ASP A 100 3.22 6.67 4.92
CA ASP A 100 2.97 5.30 5.39
C ASP A 100 1.80 5.29 6.38
N ILE A 101 0.74 4.60 6.03
CA ILE A 101 -0.51 4.58 6.80
C ILE A 101 -0.51 3.49 7.86
N GLY A 102 -1.31 3.68 8.90
CA GLY A 102 -1.53 2.68 9.94
C GLY A 102 -3.00 2.37 10.09
N ILE A 103 -3.32 1.15 10.50
CA ILE A 103 -4.70 0.75 10.70
C ILE A 103 -4.91 0.20 12.11
N ASP A 104 -5.95 0.69 12.78
CA ASP A 104 -6.47 0.11 14.02
C ASP A 104 -7.72 -0.68 13.67
N THR A 105 -7.55 -1.97 13.46
CA THR A 105 -8.66 -2.84 13.05
C THR A 105 -9.69 -3.00 14.17
N LYS A 106 -9.26 -2.89 15.42
CA LYS A 106 -10.16 -3.02 16.57
C LYS A 106 -11.14 -1.85 16.64
N ARG A 107 -10.69 -0.64 16.31
CA ARG A 107 -11.53 0.56 16.34
C ARG A 107 -12.05 0.97 14.96
N GLY A 108 -11.64 0.26 13.90
CA GLY A 108 -12.02 0.63 12.54
C GLY A 108 -11.49 1.99 12.12
N ARG A 109 -10.23 2.28 12.43
CA ARG A 109 -9.65 3.60 12.25
C ARG A 109 -8.39 3.55 11.41
N LEU A 110 -8.31 4.45 10.45
CA LEU A 110 -7.14 4.67 9.61
C LEU A 110 -6.38 5.90 10.10
N ALA A 111 -5.07 5.76 10.29
CA ALA A 111 -4.17 6.86 10.60
C ALA A 111 -3.34 7.20 9.37
N ILE A 112 -3.35 8.47 8.99
CA ILE A 112 -2.65 8.98 7.81
C ILE A 112 -1.65 10.05 8.24
N PRO A 113 -0.33 9.79 8.16
CA PRO A 113 0.64 10.86 8.31
C PRO A 113 0.67 11.67 7.02
N VAL A 114 0.36 12.93 7.13
CA VAL A 114 0.46 13.88 6.02
C VAL A 114 1.84 14.49 6.10
N ALA A 115 2.68 14.22 5.10
CA ALA A 115 4.11 14.51 5.16
C ALA A 115 4.40 15.93 5.67
N ASN A 116 5.24 16.01 6.71
CA ASN A 116 5.73 17.25 7.34
C ASN A 116 4.66 18.16 7.97
N THR A 117 3.41 17.72 8.10
CA THR A 117 2.33 18.62 8.50
C THR A 117 1.55 18.12 9.70
N ARG A 118 0.94 16.94 9.63
CA ARG A 118 0.01 16.46 10.65
C ARG A 118 -0.26 14.96 10.51
N VAL A 119 -0.98 14.40 11.47
CA VAL A 119 -1.55 13.06 11.39
C VAL A 119 -3.07 13.19 11.40
N GLU A 120 -3.74 12.53 10.46
CA GLU A 120 -5.21 12.49 10.41
C GLU A 120 -5.70 11.11 10.78
N PHE A 121 -6.81 11.05 11.52
CA PHE A 121 -7.53 9.81 11.78
C PHE A 121 -8.85 9.81 11.02
N TRP A 122 -9.13 8.70 10.34
CA TRP A 122 -10.34 8.53 9.56
C TRP A 122 -11.08 7.27 9.99
N ASP A 123 -12.40 7.37 10.07
CA ASP A 123 -13.27 6.23 10.35
C ASP A 123 -13.37 5.37 9.08
N LEU A 124 -13.18 4.06 9.23
CA LEU A 124 -13.24 3.11 8.13
C LEU A 124 -14.64 2.49 7.96
N ALA A 125 -15.64 2.94 8.70
CA ALA A 125 -16.99 2.42 8.58
C ALA A 125 -17.45 2.53 7.11
N GLY A 126 -17.84 1.40 6.51
CA GLY A 126 -18.27 1.34 5.13
C GLY A 126 -17.17 1.27 4.08
N ALA A 127 -15.91 1.17 4.51
CA ALA A 127 -14.79 1.03 3.58
C ALA A 127 -14.63 -0.40 3.06
#